data_2042679c74b58b95a76286f4f877bc1a
#
_entry.id   2042679c74b58b95a76286f4f877bc1a
#
_cell.length_a   1.000
_cell.length_b   1.000
_cell.length_c   1.000
_cell.angle_alpha   90.00
_cell.angle_beta   90.00
_cell.angle_gamma   90.00
#
_symmetry.space_group_name_H-M   'P 1'
#
loop_
_entity.id
_entity.type
_entity.pdbx_description
1 polymer ?
#
loop_
_entity_poly.entity_id
_entity_poly.type
_entity_poly.pdbx_seq_one_letter_code
_entity_poly.pdbx_strand_id
1 'polypeptide(L)'
;MSKTNNQNETFKHISAKEFAELDRSKVTLVDLREPDEVLINGIDGAINLPFSKGFGKYDTIPKDKPVVVFCRIGDWSQQVADILGDRGYDVSSLDGGYQSYRDLTDSHTVNQNAAAEQLSNSSDKNSVETDDKEPVLIDAKNLRCPGPIVKVADYLRDKPVGTKIIAEATEDAFASVIKVWCERTGNTLNQLEVRDGIIKAHITRSQSHVETAHSPENDKTFVIFSGDLDKTIAAFIMANGAAALGRKVTMFFTFWGLNILRKPKKVRVRKTFIEKMFGAMMPRGTRKLGLSRMNMGGMGAKMIRGIMKQKGVSSLEELIENAIAHGVRIVACQMSMDIMGIRQEELIDGTELGGVATFLGSGEKSDMSLFI
;
A
#
# COMPACT_ATOMS: atom_id res chain seq x y z
N MET A 1 -28.11 9.94 -27.40
CA MET A 1 -29.33 10.09 -26.56
C MET A 1 -28.82 10.36 -25.17
N SER A 2 -29.00 11.36 -24.54
CA SER A 2 -29.78 12.55 -24.39
C SER A 2 -28.92 13.48 -23.51
N LYS A 3 -28.57 14.66 -24.01
CA LYS A 3 -27.95 15.73 -23.19
C LYS A 3 -29.06 16.29 -22.32
N THR A 4 -29.08 15.99 -21.05
CA THR A 4 -29.85 16.76 -20.05
C THR A 4 -29.09 18.04 -19.75
N ASN A 5 -29.48 19.11 -20.42
CA ASN A 5 -29.09 20.47 -20.06
C ASN A 5 -29.79 20.81 -18.73
N ASN A 6 -29.07 20.76 -17.62
CA ASN A 6 -29.54 21.26 -16.33
C ASN A 6 -29.27 22.77 -16.27
N GLN A 7 -30.35 23.59 -16.39
CA GLN A 7 -30.29 25.07 -16.47
C GLN A 7 -30.01 25.75 -15.11
N ASN A 8 -29.32 25.09 -14.14
CA ASN A 8 -29.02 25.65 -12.83
C ASN A 8 -27.59 25.35 -12.32
N GLU A 9 -26.68 24.96 -13.20
CA GLU A 9 -25.29 24.73 -12.77
C GLU A 9 -24.53 26.06 -12.76
N THR A 10 -23.82 26.35 -11.65
CA THR A 10 -23.05 27.59 -11.43
C THR A 10 -21.63 27.50 -11.98
N PHE A 11 -21.27 26.38 -12.62
CA PHE A 11 -19.94 26.08 -13.17
C PHE A 11 -20.01 25.56 -14.61
N LYS A 12 -18.83 25.45 -15.24
CA LYS A 12 -18.67 24.95 -16.60
C LYS A 12 -18.10 23.52 -16.57
N HIS A 13 -18.42 22.74 -17.59
CA HIS A 13 -17.81 21.44 -17.85
C HIS A 13 -16.63 21.58 -18.83
N ILE A 14 -15.53 20.86 -18.58
CA ILE A 14 -14.40 20.77 -19.49
C ILE A 14 -14.08 19.32 -19.77
N SER A 15 -13.95 18.96 -21.04
CA SER A 15 -13.58 17.60 -21.45
C SER A 15 -12.09 17.32 -21.20
N ALA A 16 -11.71 16.03 -21.16
CA ALA A 16 -10.31 15.62 -21.02
C ALA A 16 -9.40 16.18 -22.12
N LYS A 17 -9.93 16.32 -23.34
CA LYS A 17 -9.20 16.88 -24.48
C LYS A 17 -8.94 18.37 -24.30
N GLU A 18 -9.98 19.13 -23.99
CA GLU A 18 -9.84 20.57 -23.70
C GLU A 18 -8.91 20.81 -22.50
N PHE A 19 -8.99 19.96 -21.48
CA PHE A 19 -8.10 20.03 -20.33
C PHE A 19 -6.64 19.75 -20.67
N ALA A 20 -6.37 18.84 -21.63
CA ALA A 20 -5.03 18.56 -22.11
C ALA A 20 -4.42 19.72 -22.90
N GLU A 21 -5.27 20.47 -23.63
CA GLU A 21 -4.89 21.60 -24.47
C GLU A 21 -4.83 22.95 -23.71
N LEU A 22 -5.18 22.96 -22.41
CA LEU A 22 -5.18 24.18 -21.59
C LEU A 22 -3.79 24.80 -21.43
N ASP A 23 -3.73 26.13 -21.64
CA ASP A 23 -2.59 26.92 -21.19
C ASP A 23 -2.61 27.08 -19.65
N ARG A 24 -1.84 26.22 -18.99
CA ARG A 24 -1.77 26.13 -17.53
C ARG A 24 -1.31 27.42 -16.85
N SER A 25 -0.66 28.33 -17.59
CA SER A 25 -0.27 29.64 -17.06
C SER A 25 -1.45 30.60 -16.84
N LYS A 26 -2.57 30.33 -17.52
CA LYS A 26 -3.77 31.17 -17.53
C LYS A 26 -4.90 30.68 -16.63
N VAL A 27 -4.73 29.53 -16.01
CA VAL A 27 -5.75 28.89 -15.15
C VAL A 27 -5.13 28.48 -13.82
N THR A 28 -5.96 28.35 -12.79
CA THR A 28 -5.57 27.74 -11.51
C THR A 28 -6.13 26.32 -11.50
N LEU A 29 -5.25 25.33 -11.47
CA LEU A 29 -5.62 23.90 -11.36
C LEU A 29 -5.76 23.53 -9.89
N VAL A 30 -6.85 22.86 -9.54
CA VAL A 30 -7.13 22.37 -8.17
C VAL A 30 -7.40 20.87 -8.20
N ASP A 31 -6.52 20.10 -7.61
CA ASP A 31 -6.61 18.65 -7.47
C ASP A 31 -7.25 18.29 -6.11
N LEU A 32 -8.43 17.68 -6.15
CA LEU A 32 -9.20 17.28 -4.98
C LEU A 32 -8.90 15.87 -4.51
N ARG A 33 -7.97 15.16 -5.16
CA ARG A 33 -7.55 13.81 -4.77
C ARG A 33 -6.74 13.86 -3.48
N GLU A 34 -6.66 12.72 -2.82
CA GLU A 34 -5.82 12.61 -1.62
C GLU A 34 -4.33 12.83 -1.94
N PRO A 35 -3.52 13.33 -0.98
CA PRO A 35 -2.12 13.66 -1.23
C PRO A 35 -1.27 12.51 -1.74
N ASP A 36 -1.58 11.28 -1.34
CA ASP A 36 -0.93 10.06 -1.80
C ASP A 36 -1.25 9.74 -3.28
N GLU A 37 -2.47 10.02 -3.75
CA GLU A 37 -2.83 9.91 -5.17
C GLU A 37 -2.10 10.96 -6.02
N VAL A 38 -1.99 12.18 -5.50
CA VAL A 38 -1.29 13.30 -6.20
C VAL A 38 0.21 13.06 -6.23
N LEU A 39 0.78 12.50 -5.17
CA LEU A 39 2.20 12.15 -5.10
C LEU A 39 2.58 11.11 -6.17
N ILE A 40 1.66 10.20 -6.49
CA ILE A 40 1.88 9.13 -7.48
C ILE A 40 1.77 9.67 -8.92
N ASN A 41 0.75 10.49 -9.18
CA ASN A 41 0.42 10.97 -10.53
C ASN A 41 -0.16 12.39 -10.46
N GLY A 42 0.59 13.34 -9.92
CA GLY A 42 0.20 14.75 -9.84
C GLY A 42 0.25 15.42 -11.21
N ILE A 43 -0.49 16.52 -11.33
CA ILE A 43 -0.37 17.45 -12.46
C ILE A 43 0.49 18.62 -11.98
N ASP A 44 1.59 18.88 -12.65
CA ASP A 44 2.52 19.95 -12.30
C ASP A 44 1.79 21.31 -12.24
N GLY A 45 2.01 22.04 -11.16
CA GLY A 45 1.39 23.33 -10.92
C GLY A 45 -0.04 23.30 -10.36
N ALA A 46 -0.63 22.12 -10.15
CA ALA A 46 -1.94 22.01 -9.50
C ALA A 46 -1.83 22.18 -7.97
N ILE A 47 -2.77 22.93 -7.40
CA ILE A 47 -2.91 23.08 -5.96
C ILE A 47 -3.66 21.87 -5.42
N ASN A 48 -3.06 21.10 -4.53
CA ASN A 48 -3.74 19.96 -3.91
C ASN A 48 -4.57 20.40 -2.71
N LEU A 49 -5.89 20.28 -2.81
CA LEU A 49 -6.86 20.55 -1.76
C LEU A 49 -7.79 19.34 -1.61
N PRO A 50 -7.39 18.29 -0.88
CA PRO A 50 -8.14 17.05 -0.77
C PRO A 50 -9.57 17.26 -0.29
N PHE A 51 -10.52 16.61 -0.95
CA PHE A 51 -11.95 16.69 -0.59
C PHE A 51 -12.22 16.25 0.86
N SER A 52 -11.47 15.29 1.37
CA SER A 52 -11.55 14.78 2.76
C SER A 52 -11.27 15.84 3.83
N LYS A 53 -10.53 16.91 3.49
CA LYS A 53 -10.18 17.98 4.43
C LYS A 53 -11.24 19.08 4.56
N GLY A 54 -12.35 18.92 3.84
CA GLY A 54 -13.56 19.77 3.95
C GLY A 54 -13.44 21.15 3.32
N PHE A 55 -14.58 21.84 3.25
CA PHE A 55 -14.81 23.04 2.45
C PHE A 55 -14.09 24.32 2.94
N GLY A 56 -13.58 24.35 4.18
CA GLY A 56 -12.97 25.55 4.76
C GLY A 56 -11.66 26.00 4.12
N LYS A 57 -11.00 25.15 3.32
CA LYS A 57 -9.74 25.47 2.66
C LYS A 57 -9.91 26.00 1.24
N TYR A 58 -11.09 25.93 0.65
CA TYR A 58 -11.32 26.42 -0.71
C TYR A 58 -11.28 27.96 -0.80
N ASP A 59 -11.41 28.67 0.32
CA ASP A 59 -11.26 30.13 0.37
C ASP A 59 -9.79 30.60 0.13
N THR A 60 -8.83 29.65 0.14
CA THR A 60 -7.43 29.95 -0.18
C THR A 60 -7.13 29.93 -1.67
N ILE A 61 -8.08 29.53 -2.52
CA ILE A 61 -7.91 29.49 -3.97
C ILE A 61 -7.87 30.93 -4.51
N PRO A 62 -6.84 31.34 -5.29
CA PRO A 62 -6.79 32.65 -5.90
C PRO A 62 -7.95 32.88 -6.87
N LYS A 63 -8.47 34.13 -6.89
CA LYS A 63 -9.58 34.55 -7.79
C LYS A 63 -9.12 35.30 -9.03
N ASP A 64 -7.84 35.41 -9.22
CA ASP A 64 -7.21 36.18 -10.31
C ASP A 64 -7.29 35.47 -11.67
N LYS A 65 -7.53 34.16 -11.66
CA LYS A 65 -7.61 33.32 -12.87
C LYS A 65 -8.82 32.38 -12.80
N PRO A 66 -9.35 31.93 -13.98
CA PRO A 66 -10.31 30.84 -14.01
C PRO A 66 -9.75 29.59 -13.29
N VAL A 67 -10.63 28.90 -12.56
CA VAL A 67 -10.28 27.72 -11.77
C VAL A 67 -10.77 26.47 -12.48
N VAL A 68 -9.91 25.45 -12.56
CA VAL A 68 -10.33 24.13 -13.05
C VAL A 68 -10.13 23.12 -11.92
N VAL A 69 -11.22 22.54 -11.45
CA VAL A 69 -11.22 21.53 -10.39
C VAL A 69 -11.34 20.13 -10.98
N PHE A 70 -10.64 19.18 -10.40
CA PHE A 70 -10.76 17.77 -10.77
C PHE A 70 -10.54 16.86 -9.56
N CYS A 71 -11.24 15.74 -9.55
CA CYS A 71 -11.02 14.63 -8.65
C CYS A 71 -10.68 13.38 -9.45
N ARG A 72 -10.78 12.20 -8.88
CA ARG A 72 -10.41 10.96 -9.59
C ARG A 72 -11.33 10.66 -10.79
N ILE A 73 -12.66 10.72 -10.60
CA ILE A 73 -13.67 10.31 -11.60
C ILE A 73 -14.71 11.40 -11.96
N GLY A 74 -14.64 12.60 -11.37
CA GLY A 74 -15.49 13.74 -11.69
C GLY A 74 -16.60 14.03 -10.69
N ASP A 75 -17.03 13.08 -9.85
CA ASP A 75 -18.20 13.23 -8.97
C ASP A 75 -18.03 14.31 -7.90
N TRP A 76 -16.88 14.36 -7.23
CA TRP A 76 -16.62 15.34 -6.18
C TRP A 76 -16.22 16.71 -6.74
N SER A 77 -15.57 16.72 -7.91
CA SER A 77 -15.18 17.99 -8.53
C SER A 77 -16.38 18.81 -8.99
N GLN A 78 -17.47 18.18 -9.41
CA GLN A 78 -18.71 18.88 -9.73
C GLN A 78 -19.34 19.54 -8.50
N GLN A 79 -19.38 18.84 -7.36
CA GLN A 79 -19.90 19.41 -6.11
C GLN A 79 -19.05 20.60 -5.63
N VAL A 80 -17.72 20.49 -5.73
CA VAL A 80 -16.82 21.60 -5.34
C VAL A 80 -16.90 22.75 -6.34
N ALA A 81 -17.06 22.47 -7.64
CA ALA A 81 -17.24 23.49 -8.67
C ALA A 81 -18.53 24.31 -8.44
N ASP A 82 -19.62 23.64 -8.07
CA ASP A 82 -20.89 24.30 -7.75
C ASP A 82 -20.74 25.27 -6.55
N ILE A 83 -20.10 24.79 -5.47
CA ILE A 83 -19.80 25.62 -4.29
C ILE A 83 -18.89 26.81 -4.62
N LEU A 84 -17.90 26.62 -5.48
CA LEU A 84 -17.00 27.70 -5.90
C LEU A 84 -17.72 28.70 -6.81
N GLY A 85 -18.58 28.21 -7.72
CA GLY A 85 -19.43 29.04 -8.56
C GLY A 85 -20.36 29.97 -7.73
N ASP A 86 -21.01 29.42 -6.71
CA ASP A 86 -21.81 30.18 -5.75
C ASP A 86 -21.00 31.25 -4.99
N ARG A 87 -19.71 31.04 -4.82
CA ARG A 87 -18.76 31.99 -4.19
C ARG A 87 -18.17 32.98 -5.19
N GLY A 88 -18.63 32.98 -6.44
CA GLY A 88 -18.23 33.91 -7.49
C GLY A 88 -16.90 33.60 -8.16
N TYR A 89 -16.47 32.33 -8.17
CA TYR A 89 -15.34 31.90 -9.00
C TYR A 89 -15.78 31.60 -10.43
N ASP A 90 -14.96 31.95 -11.41
CA ASP A 90 -15.12 31.39 -12.77
C ASP A 90 -14.49 29.99 -12.74
N VAL A 91 -15.32 28.97 -12.60
CA VAL A 91 -14.88 27.61 -12.32
C VAL A 91 -15.39 26.60 -13.34
N SER A 92 -14.55 25.63 -13.66
CA SER A 92 -14.88 24.48 -14.51
C SER A 92 -14.54 23.17 -13.80
N SER A 93 -15.34 22.13 -14.01
CA SER A 93 -15.06 20.76 -13.54
C SER A 93 -14.65 19.88 -14.70
N LEU A 94 -13.58 19.08 -14.51
CA LEU A 94 -13.10 18.12 -15.49
C LEU A 94 -14.04 16.90 -15.55
N ASP A 95 -14.66 16.68 -16.69
CA ASP A 95 -15.56 15.55 -16.95
C ASP A 95 -14.80 14.23 -16.91
N GLY A 96 -15.31 13.28 -16.10
CA GLY A 96 -14.66 12.00 -15.86
C GLY A 96 -13.37 12.10 -15.02
N GLY A 97 -13.04 13.29 -14.51
CA GLY A 97 -11.94 13.55 -13.60
C GLY A 97 -10.55 13.23 -14.19
N TYR A 98 -9.57 13.08 -13.30
CA TYR A 98 -8.20 12.75 -13.65
C TYR A 98 -8.08 11.45 -14.48
N GLN A 99 -8.99 10.51 -14.27
CA GLN A 99 -9.01 9.24 -15.00
C GLN A 99 -9.18 9.46 -16.51
N SER A 100 -10.16 10.28 -16.91
CA SER A 100 -10.42 10.56 -18.34
C SER A 100 -9.24 11.29 -19.01
N TYR A 101 -8.57 12.19 -18.30
CA TYR A 101 -7.37 12.86 -18.78
C TYR A 101 -6.21 11.88 -18.97
N ARG A 102 -6.00 10.99 -17.99
CA ARG A 102 -4.95 9.97 -18.08
C ARG A 102 -5.19 8.99 -19.23
N ASP A 103 -6.41 8.50 -19.40
CA ASP A 103 -6.76 7.56 -20.47
C ASP A 103 -6.55 8.18 -21.86
N LEU A 104 -6.75 9.51 -21.99
CA LEU A 104 -6.45 10.26 -23.21
C LEU A 104 -4.93 10.35 -23.44
N THR A 105 -4.14 10.69 -22.43
CA THR A 105 -2.70 10.88 -22.54
C THR A 105 -1.96 9.55 -22.78
N ASP A 106 -2.40 8.47 -22.11
CA ASP A 106 -1.84 7.14 -22.28
C ASP A 106 -2.10 6.59 -23.71
N SER A 107 -3.27 6.89 -24.33
CA SER A 107 -3.57 6.52 -25.70
C SER A 107 -2.78 7.31 -26.76
N HIS A 108 -2.37 8.54 -26.46
CA HIS A 108 -1.52 9.34 -27.34
C HIS A 108 -0.04 8.91 -27.29
N THR A 109 0.43 8.42 -26.16
CA THR A 109 1.83 7.94 -26.01
C THR A 109 2.06 6.64 -26.78
N VAL A 110 1.05 5.78 -26.88
CA VAL A 110 1.12 4.54 -27.68
C VAL A 110 1.23 4.84 -29.19
N ASN A 111 0.61 5.91 -29.69
CA ASN A 111 0.69 6.27 -31.10
C ASN A 111 1.98 7.03 -31.49
N GLN A 112 2.67 7.66 -30.55
CA GLN A 112 3.94 8.35 -30.84
C GLN A 112 5.15 7.40 -30.84
N ASN A 113 5.10 6.32 -30.04
CA ASN A 113 6.17 5.32 -30.05
C ASN A 113 6.20 4.44 -31.32
N ALA A 114 5.08 4.31 -32.04
CA ALA A 114 5.03 3.61 -33.33
C ALA A 114 5.66 4.42 -34.50
N ALA A 115 5.81 5.74 -34.31
CA ALA A 115 6.43 6.61 -35.35
C ALA A 115 7.93 6.90 -35.08
N ALA A 116 8.45 6.59 -33.87
CA ALA A 116 9.83 6.85 -33.48
C ALA A 116 10.80 5.68 -33.76
N GLU A 117 10.29 4.49 -34.10
CA GLU A 117 11.13 3.32 -34.38
C GLU A 117 11.74 3.28 -35.79
N GLN A 118 11.55 4.30 -36.64
CA GLN A 118 12.09 4.29 -37.99
C GLN A 118 13.29 5.23 -38.26
N LEU A 119 13.82 5.93 -37.28
CA LEU A 119 14.95 6.85 -37.49
C LEU A 119 15.93 6.87 -36.29
N SER A 120 16.70 5.82 -36.10
CA SER A 120 18.07 5.93 -35.52
C SER A 120 18.82 4.60 -35.61
N ASN A 121 19.30 4.26 -36.81
CA ASN A 121 20.45 3.39 -36.97
C ASN A 121 21.66 4.30 -37.28
N SER A 122 22.48 4.57 -36.25
CA SER A 122 23.94 4.76 -36.41
C SER A 122 24.63 4.88 -35.04
N SER A 123 25.44 3.86 -34.78
CA SER A 123 26.72 3.82 -34.07
C SER A 123 26.96 4.72 -32.85
N ASP A 124 27.06 4.05 -31.65
CA ASP A 124 28.39 4.01 -31.02
C ASP A 124 28.50 2.80 -30.09
N LYS A 125 29.56 2.03 -30.29
CA LYS A 125 29.92 0.86 -29.49
C LYS A 125 30.63 1.32 -28.23
N ASN A 126 30.03 1.03 -27.06
CA ASN A 126 30.80 0.76 -25.87
C ASN A 126 30.18 -0.43 -25.12
N SER A 127 30.90 -1.53 -25.18
CA SER A 127 30.53 -2.84 -24.69
C SER A 127 30.52 -2.86 -23.16
N VAL A 128 29.32 -2.95 -22.58
CA VAL A 128 29.09 -3.61 -21.31
C VAL A 128 28.39 -4.92 -21.64
N GLU A 129 28.97 -6.05 -21.34
CA GLU A 129 28.40 -7.39 -21.50
C GLU A 129 27.05 -7.45 -20.73
N THR A 130 25.97 -7.25 -21.43
CA THR A 130 24.63 -7.57 -20.92
C THR A 130 24.40 -9.05 -21.20
N ASP A 131 24.48 -9.87 -20.15
CA ASP A 131 24.02 -11.27 -20.14
C ASP A 131 22.52 -11.28 -20.50
N ASP A 132 22.24 -11.57 -21.76
CA ASP A 132 20.88 -11.51 -22.36
C ASP A 132 20.08 -12.76 -21.97
N LYS A 133 19.91 -12.96 -20.66
CA LYS A 133 19.03 -14.02 -20.12
C LYS A 133 17.57 -13.60 -20.33
N GLU A 134 16.79 -14.52 -20.87
CA GLU A 134 15.33 -14.35 -20.95
C GLU A 134 14.73 -13.96 -19.59
N PRO A 135 13.75 -13.03 -19.56
CA PRO A 135 13.13 -12.61 -18.31
C PRO A 135 12.42 -13.80 -17.62
N VAL A 136 12.64 -13.94 -16.33
CA VAL A 136 12.02 -15.01 -15.54
C VAL A 136 10.58 -14.65 -15.21
N LEU A 137 9.66 -15.56 -15.49
CA LEU A 137 8.24 -15.40 -15.18
C LEU A 137 7.96 -15.67 -13.70
N ILE A 138 7.40 -14.69 -13.02
CA ILE A 138 6.92 -14.79 -11.63
C ILE A 138 5.39 -14.88 -11.66
N ASP A 139 4.86 -16.08 -11.52
CA ASP A 139 3.42 -16.31 -11.46
C ASP A 139 2.87 -15.97 -10.06
N ALA A 140 2.22 -14.84 -9.95
CA ALA A 140 1.51 -14.37 -8.76
C ALA A 140 -0.02 -14.31 -8.98
N LYS A 141 -0.52 -15.01 -10.00
CA LYS A 141 -1.96 -15.12 -10.25
C LYS A 141 -2.66 -15.78 -9.06
N ASN A 142 -3.90 -15.35 -8.82
CA ASN A 142 -4.74 -15.81 -7.71
C ASN A 142 -4.23 -15.51 -6.29
N LEU A 143 -3.09 -14.82 -6.15
CA LEU A 143 -2.67 -14.24 -4.88
C LEU A 143 -3.38 -12.90 -4.64
N ARG A 144 -3.63 -12.58 -3.38
CA ARG A 144 -4.17 -11.31 -2.92
C ARG A 144 -3.12 -10.55 -2.11
N CYS A 145 -3.27 -9.22 -2.05
CA CYS A 145 -2.38 -8.35 -1.27
C CYS A 145 -2.12 -8.91 0.14
N PRO A 146 -0.84 -8.98 0.61
CA PRO A 146 0.37 -8.50 -0.06
C PRO A 146 1.07 -9.55 -0.94
N GLY A 147 0.47 -10.72 -1.16
CA GLY A 147 1.09 -11.89 -1.80
C GLY A 147 1.87 -11.61 -3.10
N PRO A 148 1.28 -10.91 -4.12
CA PRO A 148 1.99 -10.65 -5.36
C PRO A 148 3.27 -9.87 -5.18
N ILE A 149 3.24 -8.79 -4.37
CA ILE A 149 4.40 -7.93 -4.18
C ILE A 149 5.50 -8.61 -3.33
N VAL A 150 5.08 -9.39 -2.32
CA VAL A 150 6.00 -10.19 -1.51
C VAL A 150 6.76 -11.19 -2.39
N LYS A 151 6.05 -11.87 -3.29
CA LYS A 151 6.67 -12.85 -4.21
C LYS A 151 7.69 -12.23 -5.15
N VAL A 152 7.41 -11.04 -5.68
CA VAL A 152 8.35 -10.27 -6.51
C VAL A 152 9.57 -9.84 -5.69
N ALA A 153 9.34 -9.27 -4.50
CA ALA A 153 10.40 -8.81 -3.60
C ALA A 153 11.32 -9.96 -3.18
N ASP A 154 10.76 -11.12 -2.80
CA ASP A 154 11.53 -12.31 -2.43
C ASP A 154 12.40 -12.81 -3.56
N TYR A 155 11.84 -12.91 -4.77
CA TYR A 155 12.62 -13.37 -5.91
C TYR A 155 13.79 -12.45 -6.23
N LEU A 156 13.57 -11.13 -6.20
CA LEU A 156 14.61 -10.15 -6.58
C LEU A 156 15.62 -9.87 -5.46
N ARG A 157 15.34 -10.25 -4.21
CA ARG A 157 16.20 -9.92 -3.04
C ARG A 157 17.67 -10.26 -3.27
N ASP A 158 17.96 -11.49 -3.70
CA ASP A 158 19.32 -12.02 -3.85
C ASP A 158 19.79 -12.11 -5.30
N LYS A 159 19.09 -11.45 -6.24
CA LYS A 159 19.47 -11.50 -7.66
C LYS A 159 20.46 -10.39 -8.00
N PRO A 160 21.35 -10.59 -8.98
CA PRO A 160 22.25 -9.53 -9.43
C PRO A 160 21.48 -8.38 -10.09
N VAL A 161 22.10 -7.19 -10.08
CA VAL A 161 21.64 -6.03 -10.85
C VAL A 161 21.55 -6.40 -12.32
N GLY A 162 20.52 -5.91 -13.01
CA GLY A 162 20.23 -6.26 -14.41
C GLY A 162 19.30 -7.48 -14.56
N THR A 163 18.98 -8.20 -13.47
CA THR A 163 18.02 -9.31 -13.55
C THR A 163 16.65 -8.80 -14.04
N LYS A 164 16.16 -9.41 -15.13
CA LYS A 164 14.86 -9.09 -15.73
C LYS A 164 13.82 -10.13 -15.31
N ILE A 165 12.62 -9.68 -14.90
CA ILE A 165 11.48 -10.54 -14.59
C ILE A 165 10.20 -10.03 -15.24
N ILE A 166 9.24 -10.93 -15.40
CA ILE A 166 7.84 -10.62 -15.74
C ILE A 166 6.98 -11.14 -14.60
N ALA A 167 6.33 -10.26 -13.86
CA ALA A 167 5.41 -10.64 -12.80
C ALA A 167 3.97 -10.63 -13.31
N GLU A 168 3.25 -11.75 -13.18
CA GLU A 168 1.84 -11.89 -13.57
C GLU A 168 0.95 -11.95 -12.34
N ALA A 169 -0.07 -11.08 -12.26
CA ALA A 169 -1.06 -11.07 -11.20
C ALA A 169 -2.47 -10.85 -11.77
N THR A 170 -3.49 -11.26 -11.00
CA THR A 170 -4.91 -11.09 -11.35
C THR A 170 -5.65 -10.15 -10.40
N GLU A 171 -4.94 -9.53 -9.45
CA GLU A 171 -5.49 -8.55 -8.53
C GLU A 171 -5.30 -7.13 -9.09
N ASP A 172 -6.39 -6.38 -9.28
CA ASP A 172 -6.36 -5.03 -9.89
C ASP A 172 -5.44 -4.06 -9.15
N ALA A 173 -5.37 -4.18 -7.81
CA ALA A 173 -4.48 -3.36 -7.00
C ALA A 173 -2.99 -3.57 -7.32
N PHE A 174 -2.60 -4.70 -7.91
CA PHE A 174 -1.20 -5.00 -8.23
C PHE A 174 -0.58 -3.95 -9.16
N ALA A 175 -1.34 -3.44 -10.13
CA ALA A 175 -0.84 -2.45 -11.09
C ALA A 175 -0.34 -1.16 -10.41
N SER A 176 -1.05 -0.68 -9.39
CA SER A 176 -0.63 0.50 -8.61
C SER A 176 0.48 0.18 -7.61
N VAL A 177 0.36 -0.94 -6.92
CA VAL A 177 1.33 -1.35 -5.89
C VAL A 177 2.71 -1.63 -6.49
N ILE A 178 2.79 -2.28 -7.66
CA ILE A 178 4.08 -2.60 -8.29
C ILE A 178 4.84 -1.36 -8.77
N LYS A 179 4.13 -0.33 -9.25
CA LYS A 179 4.73 0.96 -9.61
C LYS A 179 5.43 1.59 -8.39
N VAL A 180 4.66 1.78 -7.31
CA VAL A 180 5.18 2.33 -6.05
C VAL A 180 6.31 1.48 -5.49
N TRP A 181 6.21 0.16 -5.60
CA TRP A 181 7.27 -0.74 -5.14
C TRP A 181 8.56 -0.53 -5.94
N CYS A 182 8.49 -0.50 -7.26
CA CYS A 182 9.67 -0.26 -8.12
C CYS A 182 10.33 1.08 -7.78
N GLU A 183 9.55 2.17 -7.69
CA GLU A 183 10.05 3.50 -7.34
C GLU A 183 10.77 3.52 -5.99
N ARG A 184 10.18 2.89 -4.95
CA ARG A 184 10.73 2.89 -3.60
C ARG A 184 11.92 1.97 -3.41
N THR A 185 11.99 0.89 -4.17
CA THR A 185 13.10 -0.09 -4.09
C THR A 185 14.21 0.17 -5.10
N GLY A 186 14.08 1.22 -5.92
CA GLY A 186 15.04 1.59 -6.95
C GLY A 186 15.10 0.61 -8.12
N ASN A 187 14.09 -0.24 -8.28
CA ASN A 187 13.95 -1.13 -9.44
C ASN A 187 13.27 -0.40 -10.59
N THR A 188 13.58 -0.80 -11.83
CA THR A 188 12.98 -0.19 -13.01
C THR A 188 11.76 -0.99 -13.45
N LEU A 189 10.59 -0.35 -13.49
CA LEU A 189 9.41 -0.88 -14.17
C LEU A 189 9.49 -0.51 -15.65
N ASN A 190 9.83 -1.48 -16.50
CA ASN A 190 10.03 -1.26 -17.94
C ASN A 190 8.69 -1.14 -18.67
N GLN A 191 7.72 -2.01 -18.34
CA GLN A 191 6.42 -2.08 -19.00
C GLN A 191 5.38 -2.64 -18.04
N LEU A 192 4.14 -2.17 -18.19
CA LEU A 192 2.97 -2.68 -17.47
C LEU A 192 1.84 -2.91 -18.48
N GLU A 193 1.43 -4.16 -18.62
CA GLU A 193 0.34 -4.56 -19.50
C GLU A 193 -0.84 -5.08 -18.69
N VAL A 194 -2.05 -4.77 -19.15
CA VAL A 194 -3.29 -5.33 -18.58
C VAL A 194 -4.10 -5.93 -19.73
N ARG A 195 -4.19 -7.26 -19.77
CA ARG A 195 -4.95 -8.00 -20.79
C ARG A 195 -5.70 -9.15 -20.15
N ASP A 196 -6.96 -9.32 -20.50
CA ASP A 196 -7.82 -10.43 -20.05
C ASP A 196 -7.85 -10.63 -18.52
N GLY A 197 -7.80 -9.53 -17.76
CA GLY A 197 -7.77 -9.56 -16.29
C GLY A 197 -6.42 -10.02 -15.70
N ILE A 198 -5.38 -10.14 -16.53
CA ILE A 198 -4.01 -10.42 -16.09
C ILE A 198 -3.17 -9.16 -16.24
N ILE A 199 -2.49 -8.79 -15.17
CA ILE A 199 -1.53 -7.70 -15.13
C ILE A 199 -0.14 -8.29 -15.24
N LYS A 200 0.63 -7.84 -16.26
CA LYS A 200 2.02 -8.23 -16.48
C LYS A 200 2.93 -7.03 -16.24
N ALA A 201 3.82 -7.15 -15.27
CA ALA A 201 4.81 -6.13 -14.97
C ALA A 201 6.20 -6.63 -15.37
N HIS A 202 6.84 -5.93 -16.30
CA HIS A 202 8.21 -6.17 -16.74
C HIS A 202 9.14 -5.33 -15.87
N ILE A 203 9.98 -5.97 -15.08
CA ILE A 203 10.81 -5.33 -14.06
C ILE A 203 12.26 -5.71 -14.29
N THR A 204 13.14 -4.71 -14.22
CA THR A 204 14.58 -4.91 -14.18
C THR A 204 15.09 -4.53 -12.80
N ARG A 205 15.86 -5.43 -12.18
CA ARG A 205 16.58 -5.10 -10.95
C ARG A 205 17.65 -4.07 -11.25
N SER A 206 17.47 -2.87 -10.77
CA SER A 206 18.44 -1.79 -10.88
C SER A 206 19.32 -1.72 -9.64
N GLN A 207 20.44 -1.00 -9.73
CA GLN A 207 21.25 -0.70 -8.54
C GLN A 207 20.34 0.05 -7.57
N SER A 208 20.10 -0.56 -6.42
CA SER A 208 19.38 0.12 -5.38
C SER A 208 20.20 1.34 -4.93
N HIS A 209 19.64 2.53 -5.09
CA HIS A 209 20.03 3.68 -4.28
C HIS A 209 19.65 3.46 -2.79
N VAL A 210 19.77 2.20 -2.34
CA VAL A 210 19.32 1.76 -1.00
C VAL A 210 20.21 2.28 0.11
N GLU A 211 21.40 2.80 -0.19
CA GLU A 211 22.24 3.39 0.85
C GLU A 211 21.82 4.82 1.28
N THR A 212 20.95 5.50 0.51
CA THR A 212 20.50 6.86 0.87
C THR A 212 19.03 6.96 1.29
N ALA A 213 18.23 5.89 1.21
CA ALA A 213 16.79 5.91 1.55
C ALA A 213 16.47 5.42 2.98
N HIS A 214 17.46 5.12 3.80
CA HIS A 214 17.27 4.97 5.24
C HIS A 214 17.40 6.33 5.93
N SER A 215 16.51 7.29 5.61
CA SER A 215 16.20 8.27 6.63
C SER A 215 15.53 7.50 7.77
N PRO A 216 16.03 7.60 9.00
CA PRO A 216 15.43 6.93 10.17
C PRO A 216 13.96 7.31 10.40
N GLU A 217 13.44 8.29 9.68
CA GLU A 217 12.08 8.81 9.74
C GLU A 217 11.03 8.02 8.93
N ASN A 218 11.39 6.88 8.36
CA ASN A 218 10.49 6.10 7.50
C ASN A 218 10.18 4.68 8.03
N ASP A 219 10.55 4.37 9.25
CA ASP A 219 10.24 3.10 9.90
C ASP A 219 8.73 3.01 10.23
N LYS A 220 8.21 1.82 10.44
CA LYS A 220 6.81 1.59 10.81
C LYS A 220 6.75 0.88 12.15
N THR A 221 5.92 1.37 13.06
CA THR A 221 5.74 0.74 14.37
C THR A 221 4.27 0.42 14.62
N PHE A 222 3.99 -0.82 14.96
CA PHE A 222 2.64 -1.29 15.29
C PHE A 222 2.60 -1.77 16.74
N VAL A 223 1.66 -1.27 17.53
CA VAL A 223 1.33 -1.83 18.84
C VAL A 223 0.18 -2.80 18.68
N ILE A 224 0.43 -4.05 18.99
CA ILE A 224 -0.56 -5.12 18.90
C ILE A 224 -1.05 -5.43 20.31
N PHE A 225 -2.16 -4.82 20.67
CA PHE A 225 -2.83 -4.98 21.95
C PHE A 225 -3.92 -6.06 21.88
N SER A 226 -4.66 -6.10 20.78
CA SER A 226 -5.76 -7.02 20.61
C SER A 226 -5.27 -8.44 20.26
N GLY A 227 -5.97 -9.44 20.81
CA GLY A 227 -5.79 -10.85 20.45
C GLY A 227 -6.84 -11.35 19.45
N ASP A 228 -7.53 -10.46 18.72
CA ASP A 228 -8.55 -10.81 17.75
C ASP A 228 -7.95 -11.22 16.41
N LEU A 229 -8.49 -12.27 15.80
CA LEU A 229 -7.97 -12.84 14.55
C LEU A 229 -7.99 -11.83 13.39
N ASP A 230 -9.10 -11.14 13.19
CA ASP A 230 -9.30 -10.17 12.11
C ASP A 230 -8.37 -8.98 12.22
N LYS A 231 -8.20 -8.41 13.42
CA LYS A 231 -7.26 -7.32 13.67
C LYS A 231 -5.81 -7.76 13.49
N THR A 232 -5.49 -8.97 13.95
CA THR A 232 -4.15 -9.55 13.78
C THR A 232 -3.81 -9.77 12.31
N ILE A 233 -4.74 -10.31 11.52
CA ILE A 233 -4.56 -10.47 10.08
C ILE A 233 -4.28 -9.11 9.42
N ALA A 234 -5.09 -8.09 9.72
CA ALA A 234 -4.90 -6.75 9.16
C ALA A 234 -3.52 -6.17 9.51
N ALA A 235 -3.08 -6.33 10.78
CA ALA A 235 -1.77 -5.87 11.24
C ALA A 235 -0.63 -6.53 10.46
N PHE A 236 -0.67 -7.87 10.28
CA PHE A 236 0.38 -8.58 9.55
C PHE A 236 0.34 -8.34 8.03
N ILE A 237 -0.82 -8.09 7.42
CA ILE A 237 -0.92 -7.64 6.03
C ILE A 237 -0.17 -6.31 5.85
N MET A 238 -0.44 -5.32 6.73
CA MET A 238 0.24 -4.03 6.68
C MET A 238 1.74 -4.15 6.94
N ALA A 239 2.15 -4.96 7.92
CA ALA A 239 3.55 -5.18 8.24
C ALA A 239 4.33 -5.80 7.07
N ASN A 240 3.78 -6.86 6.45
CA ASN A 240 4.38 -7.48 5.26
C ASN A 240 4.43 -6.53 4.07
N GLY A 241 3.38 -5.74 3.85
CA GLY A 241 3.35 -4.72 2.80
C GLY A 241 4.45 -3.67 3.00
N ALA A 242 4.61 -3.16 4.23
CA ALA A 242 5.65 -2.18 4.56
C ALA A 242 7.06 -2.78 4.41
N ALA A 243 7.27 -4.02 4.87
CA ALA A 243 8.54 -4.72 4.72
C ALA A 243 8.89 -4.97 3.24
N ALA A 244 7.91 -5.36 2.41
CA ALA A 244 8.08 -5.51 0.97
C ALA A 244 8.45 -4.19 0.27
N LEU A 245 8.01 -3.05 0.82
CA LEU A 245 8.42 -1.71 0.39
C LEU A 245 9.81 -1.28 0.92
N GLY A 246 10.57 -2.20 1.52
CA GLY A 246 11.92 -1.94 2.06
C GLY A 246 11.92 -1.15 3.37
N ARG A 247 10.79 -1.08 4.11
CA ARG A 247 10.71 -0.36 5.39
C ARG A 247 11.07 -1.27 6.56
N LYS A 248 11.76 -0.72 7.56
CA LYS A 248 11.92 -1.41 8.84
C LYS A 248 10.59 -1.36 9.59
N VAL A 249 10.15 -2.52 10.02
CA VAL A 249 8.87 -2.67 10.73
C VAL A 249 9.13 -3.25 12.11
N THR A 250 8.58 -2.61 13.14
CA THR A 250 8.57 -3.15 14.50
C THR A 250 7.13 -3.39 14.93
N MET A 251 6.82 -4.62 15.32
CA MET A 251 5.54 -5.00 15.91
C MET A 251 5.72 -5.27 17.40
N PHE A 252 5.16 -4.42 18.24
CA PHE A 252 5.25 -4.50 19.69
C PHE A 252 3.98 -5.12 20.29
N PHE A 253 4.08 -6.34 20.77
CA PHE A 253 2.96 -7.12 21.32
C PHE A 253 2.82 -6.91 22.83
N THR A 254 1.64 -6.52 23.24
CA THR A 254 1.33 -6.29 24.64
C THR A 254 -0.03 -6.89 25.03
N PHE A 255 -0.24 -7.19 26.29
CA PHE A 255 -1.48 -7.77 26.83
C PHE A 255 -2.04 -8.91 25.96
N TRP A 256 -3.26 -8.76 25.43
CA TRP A 256 -3.94 -9.81 24.66
C TRP A 256 -3.22 -10.18 23.36
N GLY A 257 -2.49 -9.23 22.78
CA GLY A 257 -1.64 -9.47 21.62
C GLY A 257 -0.54 -10.52 21.85
N LEU A 258 -0.06 -10.68 23.10
CA LEU A 258 0.91 -11.73 23.43
C LEU A 258 0.39 -13.15 23.16
N ASN A 259 -0.91 -13.37 23.18
CA ASN A 259 -1.51 -14.68 22.91
C ASN A 259 -1.27 -15.13 21.46
N ILE A 260 -1.10 -14.20 20.53
CA ILE A 260 -0.78 -14.45 19.13
C ILE A 260 0.57 -15.17 19.01
N LEU A 261 1.55 -14.70 19.80
CA LEU A 261 2.93 -15.18 19.78
C LEU A 261 3.14 -16.49 20.53
N ARG A 262 2.14 -17.00 21.26
CA ARG A 262 2.32 -18.23 22.03
C ARG A 262 2.42 -19.46 21.13
N LYS A 263 3.40 -20.33 21.37
CA LYS A 263 3.56 -21.62 20.69
C LYS A 263 2.27 -22.44 20.80
N PRO A 264 1.79 -23.06 19.72
CA PRO A 264 0.56 -23.88 19.77
C PRO A 264 0.66 -25.06 20.75
N LYS A 265 1.85 -25.67 20.82
CA LYS A 265 2.14 -26.75 21.78
C LYS A 265 2.47 -26.17 23.16
N LYS A 266 1.90 -26.78 24.20
CA LYS A 266 2.17 -26.37 25.58
C LYS A 266 3.62 -26.69 25.95
N VAL A 267 4.36 -25.69 26.38
CA VAL A 267 5.71 -25.81 26.90
C VAL A 267 5.65 -25.97 28.42
N ARG A 268 6.46 -26.85 28.98
CA ARG A 268 6.57 -27.01 30.44
C ARG A 268 7.46 -25.93 31.01
N VAL A 269 6.86 -25.01 31.74
CA VAL A 269 7.55 -23.91 32.46
C VAL A 269 7.07 -23.84 33.90
N ARG A 270 7.95 -23.35 34.78
CA ARG A 270 7.56 -23.12 36.19
C ARG A 270 6.63 -21.93 36.29
N LYS A 271 5.44 -22.15 36.83
CA LYS A 271 4.40 -21.11 37.02
C LYS A 271 3.72 -21.29 38.34
N THR A 272 3.31 -20.18 38.97
CA THR A 272 2.41 -20.17 40.13
C THR A 272 1.05 -20.75 39.74
N PHE A 273 0.20 -21.03 40.76
CA PHE A 273 -1.15 -21.53 40.52
C PHE A 273 -1.99 -20.54 39.70
N ILE A 274 -1.90 -19.24 40.05
CA ILE A 274 -2.64 -18.16 39.40
C ILE A 274 -2.20 -18.04 37.92
N GLU A 275 -0.91 -18.04 37.62
CA GLU A 275 -0.39 -17.99 36.25
C GLU A 275 -0.82 -19.21 35.42
N LYS A 276 -0.92 -20.38 36.03
CA LYS A 276 -1.43 -21.59 35.34
C LYS A 276 -2.91 -21.46 34.99
N MET A 277 -3.71 -20.92 35.88
CA MET A 277 -5.14 -20.68 35.70
C MET A 277 -5.36 -19.68 34.56
N PHE A 278 -4.72 -18.52 34.62
CA PHE A 278 -4.77 -17.52 33.54
C PHE A 278 -4.32 -18.10 32.20
N GLY A 279 -3.20 -18.81 32.20
CA GLY A 279 -2.67 -19.44 30.99
C GLY A 279 -3.56 -20.50 30.36
N ALA A 280 -4.47 -21.11 31.15
CA ALA A 280 -5.46 -22.07 30.67
C ALA A 280 -6.71 -21.39 30.07
N MET A 281 -7.07 -20.21 30.58
CA MET A 281 -8.24 -19.44 30.11
C MET A 281 -7.95 -18.66 28.83
N MET A 282 -6.70 -18.23 28.60
CA MET A 282 -6.31 -17.45 27.45
C MET A 282 -6.11 -18.33 26.19
N PRO A 283 -6.47 -17.81 24.98
CA PRO A 283 -6.16 -18.50 23.75
C PRO A 283 -4.63 -18.69 23.60
N ARG A 284 -4.25 -19.80 23.01
CA ARG A 284 -2.83 -20.14 22.80
C ARG A 284 -2.51 -20.25 21.33
N GLY A 285 -1.77 -19.27 20.84
CA GLY A 285 -1.32 -19.19 19.45
C GLY A 285 -2.45 -18.85 18.47
N THR A 286 -2.05 -18.62 17.24
CA THR A 286 -2.88 -18.09 16.16
C THR A 286 -4.16 -18.89 15.92
N ARG A 287 -4.09 -20.22 15.99
CA ARG A 287 -5.23 -21.11 15.70
C ARG A 287 -6.38 -21.04 16.71
N LYS A 288 -6.15 -20.45 17.88
CA LYS A 288 -7.14 -20.30 18.94
C LYS A 288 -7.75 -18.90 19.04
N LEU A 289 -7.31 -17.97 18.17
CA LEU A 289 -7.84 -16.62 18.14
C LEU A 289 -9.28 -16.62 17.59
N GLY A 290 -10.13 -15.86 18.26
CA GLY A 290 -11.49 -15.57 17.84
C GLY A 290 -11.57 -14.30 17.01
N LEU A 291 -12.74 -14.04 16.40
CA LEU A 291 -13.02 -12.75 15.75
C LEU A 291 -13.43 -11.71 16.80
N SER A 292 -13.17 -10.45 16.51
CA SER A 292 -13.60 -9.29 17.32
C SER A 292 -15.13 -9.19 17.40
N ARG A 293 -15.80 -9.58 16.31
CA ARG A 293 -17.29 -9.66 16.22
C ARG A 293 -17.69 -10.93 15.50
N MET A 294 -18.92 -11.40 15.73
CA MET A 294 -19.49 -12.59 15.08
C MET A 294 -18.67 -13.86 15.28
N ASN A 295 -17.97 -14.00 16.41
CA ASN A 295 -17.13 -15.17 16.69
C ASN A 295 -17.95 -16.48 16.86
N MET A 296 -19.19 -16.40 17.36
CA MET A 296 -20.14 -17.53 17.53
C MET A 296 -19.47 -18.81 18.05
N GLY A 297 -18.80 -18.71 19.19
CA GLY A 297 -18.06 -19.85 19.78
C GLY A 297 -16.87 -20.35 18.94
N GLY A 298 -16.31 -19.52 18.06
CA GLY A 298 -15.17 -19.85 17.18
C GLY A 298 -15.57 -20.31 15.78
N MET A 299 -16.87 -20.43 15.48
CA MET A 299 -17.36 -20.79 14.15
C MET A 299 -17.05 -19.69 13.14
N GLY A 300 -17.21 -18.40 13.54
CA GLY A 300 -16.85 -17.25 12.72
C GLY A 300 -15.38 -17.24 12.31
N ALA A 301 -14.47 -17.55 13.24
CA ALA A 301 -13.04 -17.64 12.94
C ALA A 301 -12.72 -18.75 11.92
N LYS A 302 -13.38 -19.91 12.01
CA LYS A 302 -13.22 -20.99 11.03
C LYS A 302 -13.74 -20.58 9.64
N MET A 303 -14.88 -19.90 9.60
CA MET A 303 -15.49 -19.42 8.36
C MET A 303 -14.60 -18.42 7.65
N ILE A 304 -14.09 -17.41 8.36
CA ILE A 304 -13.16 -16.41 7.80
C ILE A 304 -11.89 -17.06 7.23
N ARG A 305 -11.28 -18.00 7.97
CA ARG A 305 -10.10 -18.75 7.49
C ARG A 305 -10.41 -19.54 6.20
N GLY A 306 -11.61 -20.14 6.11
CA GLY A 306 -12.09 -20.82 4.91
C GLY A 306 -12.23 -19.89 3.72
N ILE A 307 -12.84 -18.71 3.93
CA ILE A 307 -13.01 -17.67 2.91
C ILE A 307 -11.65 -17.13 2.45
N MET A 308 -10.72 -16.86 3.38
CA MET A 308 -9.36 -16.41 3.04
C MET A 308 -8.69 -17.41 2.10
N LYS A 309 -8.73 -18.70 2.45
CA LYS A 309 -8.16 -19.77 1.60
C LYS A 309 -8.81 -19.80 0.21
N GLN A 310 -10.13 -19.71 0.13
CA GLN A 310 -10.88 -19.71 -1.14
C GLN A 310 -10.55 -18.48 -1.99
N LYS A 311 -10.27 -17.34 -1.36
CA LYS A 311 -9.95 -16.07 -2.03
C LYS A 311 -8.45 -15.87 -2.30
N GLY A 312 -7.58 -16.84 -2.01
CA GLY A 312 -6.13 -16.73 -2.20
C GLY A 312 -5.45 -15.74 -1.24
N VAL A 313 -6.07 -15.46 -0.09
CA VAL A 313 -5.46 -14.65 0.97
C VAL A 313 -4.63 -15.57 1.87
N SER A 314 -3.38 -15.18 2.13
CA SER A 314 -2.46 -15.92 3.00
C SER A 314 -3.06 -16.11 4.39
N SER A 315 -2.85 -17.28 4.98
CA SER A 315 -3.24 -17.55 6.37
C SER A 315 -2.46 -16.66 7.35
N LEU A 316 -2.97 -16.49 8.57
CA LEU A 316 -2.26 -15.72 9.58
C LEU A 316 -0.88 -16.32 9.90
N GLU A 317 -0.78 -17.64 9.89
CA GLU A 317 0.44 -18.37 10.12
C GLU A 317 1.49 -18.04 9.05
N GLU A 318 1.12 -18.09 7.76
CA GLU A 318 1.97 -17.70 6.63
C GLU A 318 2.35 -16.21 6.69
N LEU A 319 1.42 -15.33 7.07
CA LEU A 319 1.71 -13.90 7.22
C LEU A 319 2.75 -13.63 8.31
N ILE A 320 2.71 -14.36 9.42
CA ILE A 320 3.71 -14.26 10.51
C ILE A 320 5.08 -14.77 10.05
N GLU A 321 5.11 -15.93 9.41
CA GLU A 321 6.35 -16.53 8.88
C GLU A 321 7.00 -15.58 7.87
N ASN A 322 6.23 -15.05 6.93
CA ASN A 322 6.70 -14.08 5.96
C ASN A 322 7.23 -12.80 6.63
N ALA A 323 6.52 -12.25 7.62
CA ALA A 323 6.95 -11.06 8.34
C ALA A 323 8.32 -11.27 9.00
N ILE A 324 8.52 -12.40 9.69
CA ILE A 324 9.80 -12.75 10.32
C ILE A 324 10.89 -12.92 9.26
N ALA A 325 10.60 -13.62 8.17
CA ALA A 325 11.55 -13.84 7.08
C ALA A 325 11.97 -12.52 6.39
N HIS A 326 11.08 -11.52 6.35
CA HIS A 326 11.35 -10.19 5.81
C HIS A 326 11.98 -9.22 6.83
N GLY A 327 12.37 -9.71 8.00
CA GLY A 327 13.05 -8.89 9.01
C GLY A 327 12.14 -7.96 9.81
N VAL A 328 10.82 -8.22 9.84
CA VAL A 328 9.91 -7.54 10.77
C VAL A 328 10.28 -7.94 12.18
N ARG A 329 10.58 -6.94 13.02
CA ARG A 329 10.92 -7.16 14.43
C ARG A 329 9.67 -7.46 15.22
N ILE A 330 9.60 -8.64 15.83
CA ILE A 330 8.51 -9.08 16.70
C ILE A 330 8.96 -8.92 18.15
N VAL A 331 8.41 -7.94 18.84
CA VAL A 331 8.81 -7.58 20.23
C VAL A 331 7.68 -7.88 21.18
N ALA A 332 7.92 -8.70 22.20
CA ALA A 332 6.98 -9.00 23.29
C ALA A 332 7.24 -8.10 24.50
N CYS A 333 6.19 -7.46 25.01
CA CYS A 333 6.27 -6.61 26.20
C CYS A 333 6.51 -7.45 27.46
N GLN A 334 7.69 -7.31 28.06
CA GLN A 334 8.11 -8.08 29.22
C GLN A 334 7.17 -7.85 30.42
N MET A 335 6.81 -6.59 30.71
CA MET A 335 5.89 -6.26 31.80
C MET A 335 4.53 -6.96 31.64
N SER A 336 3.98 -6.93 30.42
CA SER A 336 2.69 -7.59 30.14
C SER A 336 2.81 -9.12 30.23
N MET A 337 3.97 -9.69 29.84
CA MET A 337 4.25 -11.11 30.00
C MET A 337 4.24 -11.50 31.49
N ASP A 338 4.88 -10.70 32.35
CA ASP A 338 4.91 -10.96 33.80
C ASP A 338 3.52 -10.89 34.42
N ILE A 339 2.71 -9.88 34.06
CA ILE A 339 1.33 -9.73 34.52
C ILE A 339 0.46 -10.91 34.07
N MET A 340 0.59 -11.33 32.83
CA MET A 340 -0.22 -12.41 32.25
C MET A 340 0.34 -13.81 32.54
N GLY A 341 1.48 -13.90 33.20
CA GLY A 341 2.14 -15.17 33.51
C GLY A 341 2.59 -15.94 32.26
N ILE A 342 3.02 -15.23 31.21
CA ILE A 342 3.57 -15.81 29.98
C ILE A 342 5.10 -15.81 30.11
N ARG A 343 5.76 -16.96 29.80
CA ARG A 343 7.22 -17.08 29.82
C ARG A 343 7.78 -17.03 28.40
N GLN A 344 9.01 -16.58 28.27
CA GLN A 344 9.67 -16.44 26.96
C GLN A 344 9.70 -17.75 26.18
N GLU A 345 9.91 -18.88 26.83
CA GLU A 345 9.93 -20.21 26.23
C GLU A 345 8.61 -20.62 25.59
N GLU A 346 7.51 -19.96 26.01
CA GLU A 346 6.18 -20.19 25.43
C GLU A 346 5.93 -19.42 24.14
N LEU A 347 6.80 -18.45 23.79
CA LEU A 347 6.68 -17.64 22.58
C LEU A 347 7.33 -18.31 21.38
N ILE A 348 6.86 -17.97 20.16
CA ILE A 348 7.45 -18.42 18.90
C ILE A 348 8.89 -17.92 18.79
N ASP A 349 9.69 -18.66 18.06
CA ASP A 349 11.10 -18.32 17.83
C ASP A 349 11.19 -17.01 17.01
N GLY A 350 12.26 -16.23 17.21
CA GLY A 350 12.42 -14.91 16.60
C GLY A 350 11.71 -13.78 17.35
N THR A 351 11.06 -14.06 18.50
CA THR A 351 10.46 -13.02 19.35
C THR A 351 11.52 -12.40 20.24
N GLU A 352 11.70 -11.09 20.16
CA GLU A 352 12.52 -10.29 21.07
C GLU A 352 11.72 -9.90 22.32
N LEU A 353 12.42 -9.71 23.45
CA LEU A 353 11.81 -9.12 24.64
C LEU A 353 12.09 -7.62 24.68
N GLY A 354 11.09 -6.82 25.02
CA GLY A 354 11.23 -5.39 25.11
C GLY A 354 10.30 -4.76 26.13
N GLY A 355 10.61 -3.54 26.49
CA GLY A 355 9.77 -2.69 27.35
C GLY A 355 9.26 -1.45 26.61
N VAL A 356 8.63 -0.54 27.36
CA VAL A 356 8.10 0.72 26.82
C VAL A 356 9.20 1.56 26.15
N ALA A 357 10.43 1.52 26.66
CA ALA A 357 11.56 2.23 26.06
C ALA A 357 11.92 1.68 24.66
N THR A 358 11.82 0.36 24.46
CA THR A 358 12.01 -0.27 23.15
C THR A 358 10.95 0.19 22.14
N PHE A 359 9.70 0.29 22.59
CA PHE A 359 8.60 0.80 21.77
C PHE A 359 8.81 2.28 21.43
N LEU A 360 9.09 3.15 22.40
CA LEU A 360 9.30 4.58 22.19
C LEU A 360 10.47 4.84 21.23
N GLY A 361 11.61 4.17 21.45
CA GLY A 361 12.77 4.33 20.56
C GLY A 361 12.57 3.81 19.14
N SER A 362 11.61 2.90 18.91
CA SER A 362 11.17 2.53 17.55
C SER A 362 10.16 3.53 17.01
N GLY A 363 9.23 4.01 17.84
CA GLY A 363 8.19 4.97 17.47
C GLY A 363 8.76 6.33 17.05
N GLU A 364 9.80 6.82 17.73
CA GLU A 364 10.48 8.08 17.41
C GLU A 364 11.15 8.07 16.01
N LYS A 365 11.47 6.89 15.49
CA LYS A 365 12.05 6.70 14.16
C LYS A 365 11.01 6.38 13.10
N SER A 366 9.75 6.32 13.49
CA SER A 366 8.66 5.88 12.61
C SER A 366 7.83 7.06 12.12
N ASP A 367 7.58 7.11 10.81
CA ASP A 367 6.61 8.04 10.20
C ASP A 367 5.16 7.56 10.37
N MET A 368 4.98 6.30 10.77
CA MET A 368 3.68 5.72 11.04
C MET A 368 3.72 4.81 12.28
N SER A 369 2.90 5.15 13.27
CA SER A 369 2.67 4.31 14.45
C SER A 369 1.18 4.01 14.58
N LEU A 370 0.84 2.72 14.68
CA LEU A 370 -0.55 2.26 14.80
C LEU A 370 -0.74 1.45 16.07
N PHE A 371 -1.89 1.64 16.74
CA PHE A 371 -2.34 0.85 17.87
C PHE A 371 -3.55 0.00 17.45
N ILE A 372 -3.44 -1.34 17.55
CA ILE A 372 -4.41 -2.32 17.03
C ILE A 372 -4.87 -3.28 18.11
#